data_01de08395e12fd3710253893eae24156
#
_entry.id   01de08395e12fd3710253893eae24156
#
_cell.length_a   1.000
_cell.length_b   1.000
_cell.length_c   1.000
_cell.angle_alpha   90.00
_cell.angle_beta   90.00
_cell.angle_gamma   90.00
#
_symmetry.space_group_name_H-M   'P 1'
#
loop_
_entity.id
_entity.type
_entity.pdbx_description
1 polymer ?
#
loop_
_entity_poly.entity_id
_entity_poly.type
_entity_poly.pdbx_seq_one_letter_code
_entity_poly.pdbx_strand_id
1 'polypeptide(L)'
;MLLKNKVAVITGGAGQNGLGFATARMMADQGALVVILDLAVADPQAAAARLGKQHLGLVADVTDKASCEAAAAQIKTAMGRIDILVNNAGITQPVKFLDITGKDY
;
A
#
# COMPACT_ATOMS: atom_id res chain seq x y z
N MET A 1 -11.39 12.52 11.99
CA MET A 1 -10.46 11.82 11.10
C MET A 1 -11.08 11.63 9.73
N LEU A 2 -10.40 12.13 8.72
CA LEU A 2 -10.95 12.16 7.37
C LEU A 2 -10.98 10.79 6.69
N LEU A 3 -10.07 9.88 7.08
CA LEU A 3 -9.91 8.60 6.39
C LEU A 3 -10.24 7.40 7.26
N LYS A 4 -11.03 7.62 8.29
CA LYS A 4 -11.36 6.55 9.22
C LYS A 4 -11.93 5.33 8.48
N ASN A 5 -11.32 4.18 8.75
CA ASN A 5 -11.71 2.88 8.18
C ASN A 5 -11.49 2.75 6.67
N LYS A 6 -10.82 3.71 6.05
CA LYS A 6 -10.41 3.56 4.64
C LYS A 6 -9.13 2.76 4.57
N VAL A 7 -8.99 1.96 3.53
CA VAL A 7 -7.77 1.19 3.27
C VAL A 7 -6.99 1.88 2.16
N ALA A 8 -5.79 2.33 2.48
CA ALA A 8 -4.92 3.05 1.54
C ALA A 8 -3.70 2.20 1.24
N VAL A 9 -3.47 1.93 -0.04
CA VAL A 9 -2.30 1.19 -0.52
C VAL A 9 -1.32 2.19 -1.11
N ILE A 10 -0.08 2.15 -0.64
CA ILE A 10 0.96 3.07 -1.08
C ILE A 10 2.12 2.28 -1.65
N THR A 11 2.39 2.46 -2.93
CA THR A 11 3.51 1.79 -3.59
C THR A 11 4.76 2.62 -3.40
N GLY A 12 5.90 1.95 -3.15
CA GLY A 12 7.16 2.64 -2.90
C GLY A 12 7.16 3.42 -1.60
N GLY A 13 6.40 2.96 -0.60
CA GLY A 13 6.20 3.71 0.63
C GLY A 13 7.14 3.39 1.77
N ALA A 14 8.13 2.51 1.56
CA ALA A 14 8.93 2.03 2.68
C ALA A 14 10.15 2.89 3.00
N GLY A 15 10.57 3.78 2.10
CA GLY A 15 11.73 4.64 2.33
C GLY A 15 11.48 5.61 3.47
N GLN A 16 12.30 5.55 4.51
CA GLN A 16 12.06 6.30 5.74
C GLN A 16 11.95 7.81 5.52
N ASN A 17 12.71 8.35 4.59
CA ASN A 17 12.70 9.78 4.29
C ASN A 17 12.00 10.09 2.97
N GLY A 18 11.28 9.13 2.42
CA GLY A 18 10.63 9.31 1.13
C GLY A 18 9.25 9.91 1.24
N LEU A 19 8.77 10.44 0.12
CA LEU A 19 7.43 11.01 0.04
C LEU A 19 6.34 9.97 0.29
N GLY A 20 6.59 8.72 -0.15
CA GLY A 20 5.62 7.65 0.06
C GLY A 20 5.38 7.36 1.52
N PHE A 21 6.45 7.30 2.32
CA PHE A 21 6.32 7.07 3.76
C PHE A 21 5.65 8.25 4.44
N ALA A 22 5.99 9.47 4.04
CA ALA A 22 5.36 10.68 4.59
C ALA A 22 3.85 10.66 4.31
N THR A 23 3.46 10.29 3.10
CA THR A 23 2.06 10.16 2.73
C THR A 23 1.37 9.08 3.56
N ALA A 24 2.03 7.93 3.74
CA ALA A 24 1.51 6.84 4.55
C ALA A 24 1.24 7.31 5.98
N ARG A 25 2.17 8.05 6.57
CA ARG A 25 2.01 8.55 7.92
C ARG A 25 0.85 9.53 8.02
N MET A 26 0.72 10.45 7.06
CA MET A 26 -0.38 11.39 7.06
C MET A 26 -1.72 10.67 6.98
N MET A 27 -1.82 9.66 6.13
CA MET A 27 -3.06 8.89 5.99
C MET A 27 -3.37 8.09 7.25
N ALA A 28 -2.34 7.48 7.86
CA ALA A 28 -2.51 6.77 9.11
C ALA A 28 -3.00 7.71 10.21
N ASP A 29 -2.46 8.91 10.28
CA ASP A 29 -2.88 9.91 11.25
C ASP A 29 -4.34 10.33 11.05
N GLN A 30 -4.86 10.21 9.83
CA GLN A 30 -6.25 10.51 9.53
C GLN A 30 -7.16 9.28 9.65
N GLY A 31 -6.66 8.20 10.20
CA GLY A 31 -7.46 7.02 10.52
C GLY A 31 -7.45 5.92 9.47
N ALA A 32 -6.70 6.06 8.39
CA ALA A 32 -6.63 5.03 7.38
C ALA A 32 -5.87 3.80 7.88
N LEU A 33 -6.28 2.63 7.40
CA LEU A 33 -5.46 1.44 7.47
C LEU A 33 -4.55 1.47 6.26
N VAL A 34 -3.24 1.50 6.51
CA VAL A 34 -2.26 1.70 5.45
C VAL A 34 -1.59 0.39 5.10
N VAL A 35 -1.47 0.13 3.80
CA VAL A 35 -0.69 -0.99 3.27
C VAL A 35 0.46 -0.40 2.48
N ILE A 36 1.68 -0.75 2.87
CA ILE A 36 2.88 -0.31 2.18
C ILE A 36 3.39 -1.44 1.29
N LEU A 37 3.49 -1.17 -0.01
CA LEU A 37 4.08 -2.10 -0.96
C LEU A 37 5.44 -1.57 -1.38
N ASP A 38 6.46 -2.41 -1.30
CA ASP A 38 7.78 -2.04 -1.78
C ASP A 38 8.60 -3.30 -2.03
N LEU A 39 9.76 -3.13 -2.62
CA LEU A 39 10.68 -4.23 -2.83
C LEU A 39 11.24 -4.73 -1.49
N ALA A 40 11.67 -5.98 -1.46
CA ALA A 40 12.18 -6.59 -0.24
C ALA A 40 13.32 -5.80 0.39
N VAL A 41 14.18 -5.23 -0.43
CA VAL A 41 15.33 -4.46 0.05
C VAL A 41 14.91 -3.23 0.86
N ALA A 42 13.73 -2.69 0.59
CA ALA A 42 13.22 -1.52 1.31
C ALA A 42 12.50 -1.89 2.61
N ASP A 43 12.25 -3.17 2.85
CA ASP A 43 11.62 -3.71 4.05
C ASP A 43 10.29 -3.03 4.38
N PRO A 44 9.27 -3.27 3.56
CA PRO A 44 7.97 -2.63 3.78
C PRO A 44 7.30 -3.04 5.10
N GLN A 45 7.61 -4.23 5.61
CA GLN A 45 7.05 -4.68 6.89
C GLN A 45 7.57 -3.83 8.04
N ALA A 46 8.87 -3.50 8.04
CA ALA A 46 9.43 -2.63 9.06
C ALA A 46 8.85 -1.22 8.96
N ALA A 47 8.65 -0.72 7.73
CA ALA A 47 8.05 0.58 7.53
C ALA A 47 6.62 0.63 8.09
N ALA A 48 5.82 -0.37 7.80
CA ALA A 48 4.45 -0.44 8.31
C ALA A 48 4.43 -0.51 9.84
N ALA A 49 5.37 -1.25 10.43
CA ALA A 49 5.48 -1.36 11.88
C ALA A 49 5.75 0.00 12.54
N ARG A 50 6.49 0.87 11.85
CA ARG A 50 6.73 2.23 12.37
C ARG A 50 5.47 3.08 12.40
N LEU A 51 4.48 2.75 11.58
CA LEU A 51 3.19 3.47 11.60
C LEU A 51 2.25 2.94 12.68
N GLY A 52 2.38 1.67 13.04
CA GLY A 52 1.52 1.06 14.03
C GLY A 52 1.18 -0.39 13.66
N LYS A 53 0.66 -1.12 14.63
CA LYS A 53 0.39 -2.55 14.49
C LYS A 53 -0.71 -2.87 13.49
N GLN A 54 -1.63 -1.95 13.26
CA GLN A 54 -2.78 -2.17 12.41
C GLN A 54 -2.44 -2.06 10.92
N HIS A 55 -1.27 -1.56 10.59
CA HIS A 55 -0.86 -1.35 9.21
C HIS A 55 -0.10 -2.55 8.68
N LEU A 56 -0.08 -2.71 7.36
CA LEU A 56 0.45 -3.89 6.71
C LEU A 56 1.55 -3.50 5.73
N GLY A 57 2.67 -4.22 5.77
CA GLY A 57 3.73 -4.07 4.78
C GLY A 57 3.88 -5.35 3.99
N LEU A 58 3.90 -5.25 2.67
CA LEU A 58 4.03 -6.40 1.78
C LEU A 58 5.12 -6.15 0.77
N VAL A 59 5.90 -7.18 0.51
CA VAL A 59 6.90 -7.14 -0.55
C VAL A 59 6.18 -7.33 -1.89
N ALA A 60 6.37 -6.39 -2.79
CA ALA A 60 5.79 -6.49 -4.12
C ALA A 60 6.64 -5.71 -5.10
N ASP A 61 6.80 -6.28 -6.29
CA ASP A 61 7.39 -5.59 -7.43
C ASP A 61 6.24 -5.15 -8.32
N VAL A 62 5.95 -3.85 -8.32
CA VAL A 62 4.79 -3.32 -9.05
C VAL A 62 4.95 -3.36 -10.57
N THR A 63 6.14 -3.70 -11.06
CA THR A 63 6.36 -3.92 -12.49
C THR A 63 6.07 -5.36 -12.90
N ASP A 64 5.83 -6.25 -11.94
CA ASP A 64 5.55 -7.67 -12.17
C ASP A 64 4.09 -7.96 -11.86
N LYS A 65 3.35 -8.38 -12.89
CA LYS A 65 1.92 -8.63 -12.75
C LYS A 65 1.61 -9.69 -11.69
N ALA A 66 2.38 -10.79 -11.68
CA ALA A 66 2.14 -11.86 -10.71
C ALA A 66 2.36 -11.38 -9.27
N SER A 67 3.39 -10.54 -9.06
CA SER A 67 3.65 -9.93 -7.76
C SER A 67 2.51 -9.04 -7.32
N CYS A 68 1.97 -8.23 -8.23
CA CYS A 68 0.84 -7.36 -7.93
C CYS A 68 -0.42 -8.15 -7.60
N GLU A 69 -0.67 -9.23 -8.34
CA GLU A 69 -1.84 -10.09 -8.08
C GLU A 69 -1.75 -10.73 -6.70
N ALA A 70 -0.56 -11.22 -6.34
CA ALA A 70 -0.36 -11.82 -5.03
C ALA A 70 -0.56 -10.80 -3.91
N ALA A 71 -0.02 -9.60 -4.08
CA ALA A 71 -0.18 -8.54 -3.09
C ALA A 71 -1.65 -8.13 -2.95
N ALA A 72 -2.34 -7.97 -4.07
CA ALA A 72 -3.75 -7.59 -4.05
C ALA A 72 -4.59 -8.64 -3.32
N ALA A 73 -4.32 -9.92 -3.56
CA ALA A 73 -5.03 -11.00 -2.87
C ALA A 73 -4.80 -10.95 -1.37
N GLN A 74 -3.56 -10.72 -0.94
CA GLN A 74 -3.24 -10.61 0.48
C GLN A 74 -3.94 -9.41 1.12
N ILE A 75 -3.98 -8.28 0.43
CA ILE A 75 -4.66 -7.09 0.95
C ILE A 75 -6.15 -7.36 1.12
N LYS A 76 -6.79 -7.99 0.15
CA LYS A 76 -8.21 -8.29 0.23
C LYS A 76 -8.50 -9.27 1.36
N THR A 77 -7.62 -10.24 1.57
CA THR A 77 -7.79 -11.19 2.68
C THR A 77 -7.64 -10.49 4.04
N ALA A 78 -6.63 -9.62 4.17
CA ALA A 78 -6.33 -8.98 5.44
C ALA A 78 -7.24 -7.80 5.76
N MET A 79 -7.59 -7.01 4.74
CA MET A 79 -8.27 -5.72 4.94
C MET A 79 -9.69 -5.69 4.37
N GLY A 80 -10.01 -6.59 3.44
CA GLY A 80 -11.34 -6.70 2.85
C GLY A 80 -11.62 -5.75 1.70
N ARG A 81 -10.82 -4.70 1.54
CA ARG A 81 -11.09 -3.67 0.52
C ARG A 81 -9.85 -2.85 0.22
N ILE A 82 -9.91 -2.09 -0.85
CA ILE A 82 -8.92 -1.04 -1.15
C ILE A 82 -9.73 0.19 -1.56
N ASP A 83 -9.53 1.28 -0.84
CA ASP A 83 -10.26 2.52 -1.11
C ASP A 83 -9.39 3.55 -1.82
N ILE A 84 -8.09 3.55 -1.54
CA ILE A 84 -7.17 4.57 -2.02
C ILE A 84 -5.91 3.88 -2.50
N LEU A 85 -5.43 4.27 -3.68
CA LEU A 85 -4.14 3.82 -4.17
C LEU A 85 -3.26 5.04 -4.44
N VAL A 86 -2.12 5.09 -3.78
CA VAL A 86 -1.12 6.14 -4.01
C VAL A 86 0.06 5.51 -4.74
N ASN A 87 0.24 5.92 -5.98
CA ASN A 87 1.34 5.42 -6.80
C ASN A 87 2.57 6.29 -6.60
N ASN A 88 3.45 5.85 -5.72
CA ASN A 88 4.68 6.58 -5.42
C ASN A 88 5.93 5.88 -5.96
N ALA A 89 5.77 4.75 -6.62
CA ALA A 89 6.91 4.00 -7.15
C ALA A 89 7.45 4.54 -8.47
N GLY A 90 6.84 5.56 -9.01
CA GLY A 90 7.37 6.32 -10.14
C GLY A 90 7.00 5.80 -11.51
N ILE A 91 7.09 4.52 -11.73
CA ILE A 91 6.84 3.92 -13.03
C ILE A 91 5.64 2.99 -13.06
N THR A 92 4.93 2.89 -11.96
CA THR A 92 3.80 1.99 -11.86
C THR A 92 2.63 2.49 -12.69
N GLN A 93 1.77 1.55 -13.01
CA GLN A 93 0.52 1.85 -13.68
C GLN A 93 -0.62 1.54 -12.72
N PRO A 94 -1.10 2.54 -11.98
CA PRO A 94 -2.13 2.33 -10.95
C PRO A 94 -3.38 1.66 -11.50
N VAL A 95 -3.74 1.96 -12.73
CA VAL A 95 -4.89 1.35 -13.39
C VAL A 95 -4.76 -0.16 -13.44
N LYS A 96 -3.56 -0.66 -13.75
CA LYS A 96 -3.34 -2.11 -13.80
C LYS A 96 -3.51 -2.74 -12.43
N PHE A 97 -3.03 -2.08 -11.38
CA PHE A 97 -3.19 -2.61 -10.04
C PHE A 97 -4.66 -2.64 -9.64
N LEU A 98 -5.40 -1.58 -9.94
CA LEU A 98 -6.83 -1.53 -9.64
C LEU A 98 -7.61 -2.58 -10.40
N ASP A 99 -7.24 -2.85 -11.66
CA ASP A 99 -7.87 -3.90 -12.45
C ASP A 99 -7.68 -5.27 -11.82
N ILE A 100 -6.52 -5.49 -11.19
CA ILE A 100 -6.24 -6.75 -10.49
C ILE A 100 -7.10 -6.88 -9.24
N THR A 101 -7.27 -5.79 -8.50
CA THR A 101 -7.97 -5.82 -7.22
C THR A 101 -9.48 -5.93 -7.37
N GLY A 102 -10.04 -5.47 -8.48
CA GLY A 102 -11.48 -5.58 -8.67
C GLY A 102 -11.96 -4.78 -9.85
N LYS A 103 -13.05 -5.26 -10.42
CA LYS A 103 -13.67 -4.64 -11.59
C LYS A 103 -14.52 -3.44 -11.23
N ASP A 104 -14.73 -3.21 -9.96
CA ASP A 104 -15.68 -2.23 -9.47
C ASP A 104 -15.07 -0.86 -9.24
N TYR A 105 -13.81 -0.74 -9.58
CA TYR A 105 -13.15 0.54 -9.49
C TYR A 105 -13.53 1.46 -10.62
#